data_7306a30ad2fd13f44e1e1c6d8107ceda
#
_entry.id   7306a30ad2fd13f44e1e1c6d8107ceda
#
_cell.length_a   1.000
_cell.length_b   1.000
_cell.length_c   1.000
_cell.angle_alpha   90.00
_cell.angle_beta   90.00
_cell.angle_gamma   90.00
#
_symmetry.space_group_name_H-M   'P 1'
#
loop_
_entity.id
_entity.type
_entity.pdbx_description
1 polymer ?
#
loop_
_entity_poly.entity_id
_entity_poly.type
_entity_poly.pdbx_seq_one_letter_code
_entity_poly.pdbx_strand_id
1 'polypeptide(L)'
;EIKTALEQQLFNGKNFHVVIYNKTESASGLHQHDYYEFTIVLTGRYYQEINGKRVLLERGDFVFLPMGSYHQSFYEFGATRILNVGVSRRFFEKHYLPLVPFCFVASQVYRVKNEFMTWIETVIASLNFRENEFDEFIETVTFYVMNRLRHHREEQQVTDDIPQWLRSTVELMHDKGQFSENALENMV
;
A
#
# COMPACT_ATOMS: atom_id res chain seq x y z
N GLU A 1 23.52 2.45 -3.13
CA GLU A 1 22.68 3.64 -2.94
C GLU A 1 21.25 3.31 -3.29
N ILE A 2 20.28 3.58 -2.39
CA ILE A 2 18.87 3.31 -2.63
C ILE A 2 18.30 4.46 -3.48
N LYS A 3 17.73 4.13 -4.64
CA LYS A 3 17.06 5.12 -5.49
C LYS A 3 15.73 5.51 -4.88
N THR A 4 15.37 6.80 -4.97
CA THR A 4 14.05 7.30 -4.58
C THR A 4 13.23 7.59 -5.82
N ALA A 5 12.07 6.93 -5.97
CA ALA A 5 11.08 7.27 -6.97
C ALA A 5 10.22 8.42 -6.44
N LEU A 6 10.13 9.50 -7.20
CA LEU A 6 9.46 10.72 -6.76
C LEU A 6 8.05 10.82 -7.35
N GLU A 7 7.07 11.14 -6.50
CA GLU A 7 5.67 11.37 -6.86
C GLU A 7 5.56 12.34 -8.05
N GLN A 8 6.24 13.48 -7.98
CA GLN A 8 6.21 14.51 -9.04
C GLN A 8 6.64 14.00 -10.43
N GLN A 9 7.44 12.92 -10.50
CA GLN A 9 7.91 12.35 -11.76
C GLN A 9 6.92 11.33 -12.36
N LEU A 10 6.12 10.68 -11.52
CA LEU A 10 5.30 9.53 -11.92
C LEU A 10 3.81 9.88 -12.04
N PHE A 11 3.30 10.76 -11.19
CA PHE A 11 1.86 10.98 -11.06
C PHE A 11 1.30 12.01 -12.05
N ASN A 12 2.12 12.87 -12.65
CA ASN A 12 1.67 13.92 -13.60
C ASN A 12 0.49 14.76 -13.06
N GLY A 13 0.49 15.06 -11.76
CA GLY A 13 -0.57 15.81 -11.09
C GLY A 13 -1.83 14.98 -10.74
N LYS A 14 -1.87 13.68 -11.04
CA LYS A 14 -2.96 12.79 -10.68
C LYS A 14 -2.82 12.30 -9.22
N ASN A 15 -3.92 11.77 -8.67
CA ASN A 15 -3.93 11.19 -7.32
C ASN A 15 -3.35 9.77 -7.28
N PHE A 16 -3.33 9.08 -8.44
CA PHE A 16 -2.87 7.70 -8.55
C PHE A 16 -1.86 7.55 -9.68
N HIS A 17 -0.88 6.68 -9.44
CA HIS A 17 0.02 6.12 -10.46
C HIS A 17 -0.21 4.61 -10.48
N VAL A 18 -0.67 4.08 -11.62
CA VAL A 18 -1.11 2.69 -11.71
C VAL A 18 -0.36 1.98 -12.81
N VAL A 19 0.16 0.81 -12.48
CA VAL A 19 0.84 -0.04 -13.46
C VAL A 19 0.37 -1.48 -13.29
N ILE A 20 0.01 -2.12 -14.41
CA ILE A 20 -0.23 -3.56 -14.47
C ILE A 20 0.98 -4.19 -15.15
N TYR A 21 1.79 -4.86 -14.35
CA TYR A 21 2.98 -5.56 -14.83
C TYR A 21 2.65 -7.00 -15.21
N ASN A 22 3.18 -7.41 -16.38
CA ASN A 22 3.34 -8.82 -16.72
C ASN A 22 4.85 -9.11 -16.71
N LYS A 23 5.32 -9.85 -15.72
CA LYS A 23 6.74 -10.20 -15.55
C LYS A 23 6.94 -11.70 -15.70
N THR A 24 7.95 -12.08 -16.44
CA THR A 24 8.36 -13.49 -16.62
C THR A 24 9.68 -13.79 -15.95
N GLU A 25 10.54 -12.81 -15.90
CA GLU A 25 11.90 -12.92 -15.33
C GLU A 25 12.35 -11.52 -14.92
N SER A 26 13.33 -11.44 -14.04
CA SER A 26 14.03 -10.26 -13.55
C SER A 26 13.60 -9.77 -12.17
N ALA A 27 14.51 -9.03 -11.56
CA ALA A 27 14.24 -8.30 -10.31
C ALA A 27 14.00 -6.81 -10.62
N SER A 28 13.16 -6.16 -9.84
CA SER A 28 13.23 -4.70 -9.74
C SER A 28 14.45 -4.31 -8.91
N GLY A 29 15.13 -3.22 -9.24
CA GLY A 29 16.19 -2.70 -8.39
C GLY A 29 15.67 -2.26 -7.03
N LEU A 30 16.54 -2.28 -6.01
CA LEU A 30 16.22 -1.78 -4.68
C LEU A 30 15.93 -0.27 -4.75
N HIS A 31 14.75 0.13 -4.30
CA HIS A 31 14.30 1.52 -4.30
C HIS A 31 13.33 1.82 -3.16
N GLN A 32 13.05 3.10 -2.96
CA GLN A 32 12.00 3.63 -2.08
C GLN A 32 11.23 4.72 -2.82
N HIS A 33 10.15 5.21 -2.24
CA HIS A 33 9.33 6.28 -2.81
C HIS A 33 8.82 7.26 -1.74
N ASP A 34 8.44 8.46 -2.17
CA ASP A 34 7.89 9.54 -1.37
C ASP A 34 6.36 9.62 -1.42
N TYR A 35 5.73 8.54 -1.85
CA TYR A 35 4.28 8.31 -1.92
C TYR A 35 3.93 6.97 -1.27
N TYR A 36 2.63 6.71 -1.10
CA TYR A 36 2.15 5.42 -0.60
C TYR A 36 1.95 4.46 -1.75
N GLU A 37 2.20 3.17 -1.53
CA GLU A 37 2.05 2.15 -2.57
C GLU A 37 1.41 0.89 -2.02
N PHE A 38 0.64 0.20 -2.85
CA PHE A 38 0.29 -1.19 -2.61
C PHE A 38 0.38 -2.00 -3.90
N THR A 39 0.66 -3.29 -3.74
CA THR A 39 0.76 -4.22 -4.85
C THR A 39 -0.11 -5.43 -4.60
N ILE A 40 -1.03 -5.75 -5.53
CA ILE A 40 -1.88 -6.95 -5.51
C ILE A 40 -1.38 -7.92 -6.57
N VAL A 41 -1.20 -9.21 -6.20
CA VAL A 41 -0.87 -10.27 -7.17
C VAL A 41 -2.15 -10.73 -7.86
N LEU A 42 -2.22 -10.50 -9.18
CA LEU A 42 -3.36 -10.94 -10.00
C LEU A 42 -3.21 -12.41 -10.42
N THR A 43 -2.00 -12.81 -10.87
CA THR A 43 -1.70 -14.20 -11.23
C THR A 43 -0.23 -14.50 -10.91
N GLY A 44 0.08 -15.79 -10.70
CA GLY A 44 1.44 -16.23 -10.40
C GLY A 44 1.84 -15.96 -8.95
N ARG A 45 3.15 -15.87 -8.73
CA ARG A 45 3.76 -15.59 -7.43
C ARG A 45 5.15 -15.01 -7.60
N TYR A 46 5.61 -14.23 -6.62
CA TYR A 46 6.96 -13.66 -6.60
C TYR A 46 7.41 -13.37 -5.18
N TYR A 47 8.71 -13.20 -4.98
CA TYR A 47 9.23 -12.68 -3.73
C TYR A 47 9.33 -11.16 -3.78
N GLN A 48 8.95 -10.51 -2.68
CA GLN A 48 9.27 -9.11 -2.43
C GLN A 48 10.10 -9.00 -1.16
N GLU A 49 11.21 -8.29 -1.24
CA GLU A 49 12.00 -7.91 -0.09
C GLU A 49 11.60 -6.49 0.32
N ILE A 50 11.20 -6.31 1.56
CA ILE A 50 10.69 -5.03 2.10
C ILE A 50 11.39 -4.78 3.41
N ASN A 51 12.14 -3.67 3.49
CA ASN A 51 12.93 -3.30 4.67
C ASN A 51 13.82 -4.46 5.17
N GLY A 52 14.44 -5.20 4.22
CA GLY A 52 15.31 -6.34 4.49
C GLY A 52 14.59 -7.65 4.83
N LYS A 53 13.26 -7.68 4.86
CA LYS A 53 12.48 -8.90 5.07
C LYS A 53 11.90 -9.40 3.75
N ARG A 54 12.24 -10.65 3.39
CA ARG A 54 11.74 -11.29 2.17
C ARG A 54 10.41 -12.00 2.46
N VAL A 55 9.38 -11.72 1.65
CA VAL A 55 8.05 -12.31 1.73
C VAL A 55 7.66 -12.91 0.38
N LEU A 56 6.97 -14.05 0.41
CA LEU A 56 6.35 -14.64 -0.78
C LEU A 56 4.95 -14.07 -0.94
N LEU A 57 4.61 -13.64 -2.14
CA LEU A 57 3.30 -13.16 -2.52
C LEU A 57 2.73 -14.05 -3.61
N GLU A 58 1.50 -14.50 -3.44
CA GLU A 58 0.77 -15.35 -4.37
C GLU A 58 -0.55 -14.67 -4.81
N ARG A 59 -1.24 -15.22 -5.82
CA ARG A 59 -2.50 -14.66 -6.31
C ARG A 59 -3.46 -14.32 -5.16
N GLY A 60 -3.93 -13.10 -5.13
CA GLY A 60 -4.80 -12.55 -4.10
C GLY A 60 -4.09 -11.95 -2.89
N ASP A 61 -2.77 -12.14 -2.77
CA ASP A 61 -2.01 -11.46 -1.73
C ASP A 61 -1.71 -10.01 -2.13
N PHE A 62 -1.61 -9.15 -1.13
CA PHE A 62 -1.12 -7.79 -1.32
C PHE A 62 -0.22 -7.35 -0.16
N VAL A 63 0.63 -6.39 -0.44
CA VAL A 63 1.43 -5.65 0.53
C VAL A 63 1.12 -4.17 0.40
N PHE A 64 1.20 -3.47 1.52
CA PHE A 64 1.12 -2.01 1.57
C PHE A 64 2.47 -1.45 1.99
N LEU A 65 2.96 -0.48 1.24
CA LEU A 65 4.28 0.14 1.41
C LEU A 65 4.10 1.61 1.81
N PRO A 66 4.25 1.93 3.09
CA PRO A 66 4.33 3.32 3.53
C PRO A 66 5.52 4.05 2.89
N MET A 67 5.43 5.37 2.81
CA MET A 67 6.55 6.21 2.36
C MET A 67 7.85 5.86 3.09
N GLY A 68 8.97 5.88 2.36
CA GLY A 68 10.30 5.57 2.90
C GLY A 68 10.56 4.08 3.12
N SER A 69 9.60 3.19 2.82
CA SER A 69 9.88 1.75 2.79
C SER A 69 10.73 1.43 1.57
N TYR A 70 11.93 0.87 1.80
CA TYR A 70 12.74 0.38 0.69
C TYR A 70 12.38 -1.07 0.34
N HIS A 71 12.30 -1.35 -0.96
CA HIS A 71 11.88 -2.68 -1.43
C HIS A 71 12.47 -3.02 -2.80
N GLN A 72 12.42 -4.33 -3.11
CA GLN A 72 12.75 -4.89 -4.42
C GLN A 72 11.95 -6.17 -4.67
N SER A 73 11.72 -6.51 -5.94
CA SER A 73 10.91 -7.67 -6.34
C SER A 73 11.73 -8.68 -7.12
N PHE A 74 11.48 -9.99 -6.91
CA PHE A 74 12.17 -11.10 -7.56
C PHE A 74 11.16 -12.06 -8.20
N TYR A 75 11.15 -12.12 -9.52
CA TYR A 75 10.21 -12.92 -10.31
C TYR A 75 10.84 -14.26 -10.72
N GLU A 76 11.06 -15.14 -9.73
CA GLU A 76 11.80 -16.41 -9.91
C GLU A 76 10.89 -17.57 -10.35
N PHE A 77 9.57 -17.41 -10.34
CA PHE A 77 8.62 -18.50 -10.55
C PHE A 77 7.91 -18.46 -11.90
N GLY A 78 8.40 -17.65 -12.85
CA GLY A 78 7.79 -17.48 -14.16
C GLY A 78 6.73 -16.37 -14.21
N ALA A 79 5.77 -16.51 -15.12
CA ALA A 79 4.82 -15.46 -15.44
C ALA A 79 4.01 -15.00 -14.22
N THR A 80 4.19 -13.75 -13.83
CA THR A 80 3.49 -13.09 -12.72
C THR A 80 2.87 -11.80 -13.22
N ARG A 81 1.59 -11.62 -12.92
CA ARG A 81 0.87 -10.37 -13.19
C ARG A 81 0.49 -9.69 -11.89
N ILE A 82 0.82 -8.43 -11.79
CA ILE A 82 0.54 -7.62 -10.60
C ILE A 82 -0.17 -6.33 -10.97
N LEU A 83 -1.04 -5.85 -10.08
CA LEU A 83 -1.58 -4.51 -10.05
C LEU A 83 -0.80 -3.72 -8.99
N ASN A 84 -0.02 -2.74 -9.44
CA ASN A 84 0.72 -1.84 -8.57
C ASN A 84 0.05 -0.47 -8.61
N VAL A 85 -0.25 0.08 -7.44
CA VAL A 85 -0.95 1.36 -7.27
C VAL A 85 -0.16 2.25 -6.33
N GLY A 86 0.40 3.32 -6.87
CA GLY A 86 0.90 4.45 -6.11
C GLY A 86 -0.25 5.41 -5.79
N VAL A 87 -0.31 5.89 -4.56
CA VAL A 87 -1.28 6.89 -4.10
C VAL A 87 -0.51 8.13 -3.66
N SER A 88 -0.85 9.28 -4.24
CA SER A 88 -0.17 10.53 -3.92
C SER A 88 -0.24 10.84 -2.43
N ARG A 89 0.83 11.38 -1.88
CA ARG A 89 0.94 11.68 -0.46
C ARG A 89 -0.24 12.54 0.01
N ARG A 90 -0.50 13.64 -0.67
CA ARG A 90 -1.57 14.58 -0.31
C ARG A 90 -2.95 13.92 -0.31
N PHE A 91 -3.23 13.09 -1.32
CA PHE A 91 -4.52 12.42 -1.44
C PHE A 91 -4.69 11.36 -0.36
N PHE A 92 -3.66 10.55 -0.13
CA PHE A 92 -3.67 9.52 0.91
C PHE A 92 -3.86 10.12 2.32
N GLU A 93 -3.06 11.12 2.68
CA GLU A 93 -3.12 11.76 3.99
C GLU A 93 -4.49 12.39 4.26
N LYS A 94 -5.13 12.94 3.22
CA LYS A 94 -6.46 13.55 3.35
C LYS A 94 -7.60 12.53 3.45
N HIS A 95 -7.57 11.45 2.66
CA HIS A 95 -8.73 10.59 2.45
C HIS A 95 -8.61 9.22 3.12
N TYR A 96 -7.41 8.69 3.29
CA TYR A 96 -7.21 7.33 3.77
C TYR A 96 -6.50 7.25 5.12
N LEU A 97 -5.57 8.14 5.41
CA LEU A 97 -4.83 8.11 6.68
C LEU A 97 -5.76 8.09 7.91
N PRO A 98 -6.89 8.80 7.96
CA PRO A 98 -7.83 8.71 9.06
C PRO A 98 -8.54 7.35 9.21
N LEU A 99 -8.54 6.53 8.15
CA LEU A 99 -9.22 5.22 8.12
C LEU A 99 -8.31 4.06 8.53
N VAL A 100 -7.00 4.25 8.46
CA VAL A 100 -6.02 3.17 8.65
C VAL A 100 -5.21 3.36 9.94
N PRO A 101 -4.87 2.28 10.62
CA PRO A 101 -4.06 2.36 11.83
C PRO A 101 -2.65 2.88 11.53
N PHE A 102 -2.10 3.71 12.42
CA PHE A 102 -0.76 4.29 12.29
C PHE A 102 0.40 3.28 12.30
N CYS A 103 0.15 2.04 12.70
CA CYS A 103 1.16 1.00 12.77
C CYS A 103 1.05 0.06 11.57
N PHE A 104 1.59 0.48 10.42
CA PHE A 104 1.76 -0.43 9.28
C PHE A 104 3.03 -1.25 9.44
N VAL A 105 2.92 -2.55 9.27
CA VAL A 105 4.07 -3.41 9.06
C VAL A 105 4.23 -3.59 7.56
N ALA A 106 5.17 -2.86 6.96
CA ALA A 106 5.37 -2.86 5.51
C ALA A 106 5.58 -4.27 4.92
N SER A 107 6.21 -5.17 5.68
CA SER A 107 6.44 -6.56 5.28
C SER A 107 5.29 -7.52 5.63
N GLN A 108 4.14 -7.00 6.09
CA GLN A 108 2.95 -7.79 6.35
C GLN A 108 2.24 -8.12 5.03
N VAL A 109 1.96 -9.41 4.82
CA VAL A 109 1.16 -9.88 3.70
C VAL A 109 -0.31 -9.94 4.12
N TYR A 110 -1.16 -9.36 3.30
CA TYR A 110 -2.61 -9.34 3.47
C TYR A 110 -3.27 -10.10 2.32
N ARG A 111 -4.55 -10.44 2.47
CA ARG A 111 -5.26 -11.17 1.42
C ARG A 111 -6.54 -10.47 0.99
N VAL A 112 -6.71 -10.35 -0.31
CA VAL A 112 -7.94 -9.92 -0.97
C VAL A 112 -8.92 -11.10 -0.97
N LYS A 113 -10.21 -10.86 -0.66
CA LYS A 113 -11.25 -11.90 -0.75
C LYS A 113 -11.45 -12.34 -2.20
N ASN A 114 -11.73 -13.61 -2.42
CA ASN A 114 -11.85 -14.20 -3.77
C ASN A 114 -12.89 -13.50 -4.64
N GLU A 115 -14.02 -13.10 -4.06
CA GLU A 115 -15.10 -12.40 -4.78
C GLU A 115 -14.61 -11.05 -5.31
N PHE A 116 -13.83 -10.32 -4.51
CA PHE A 116 -13.26 -9.05 -4.92
C PHE A 116 -12.13 -9.22 -5.93
N MET A 117 -11.32 -10.28 -5.82
CA MET A 117 -10.33 -10.64 -6.84
C MET A 117 -10.99 -10.92 -8.19
N THR A 118 -12.06 -11.70 -8.22
CA THR A 118 -12.83 -11.98 -9.44
C THR A 118 -13.37 -10.69 -10.04
N TRP A 119 -13.87 -9.77 -9.21
CA TRP A 119 -14.34 -8.47 -9.66
C TRP A 119 -13.20 -7.64 -10.29
N ILE A 120 -12.03 -7.54 -9.61
CA ILE A 120 -10.84 -6.84 -10.16
C ILE A 120 -10.46 -7.41 -11.53
N GLU A 121 -10.35 -8.73 -11.63
CA GLU A 121 -9.96 -9.41 -12.89
C GLU A 121 -10.98 -9.17 -14.01
N THR A 122 -12.26 -9.21 -13.68
CA THR A 122 -13.36 -8.96 -14.63
C THR A 122 -13.31 -7.52 -15.13
N VAL A 123 -13.17 -6.56 -14.23
CA VAL A 123 -13.08 -5.15 -14.59
C VAL A 123 -11.85 -4.91 -15.47
N ILE A 124 -10.67 -5.39 -15.08
CA ILE A 124 -9.44 -5.24 -15.89
C ILE A 124 -9.60 -5.87 -17.29
N ALA A 125 -10.30 -7.00 -17.40
CA ALA A 125 -10.53 -7.66 -18.69
C ALA A 125 -11.54 -6.94 -19.57
N SER A 126 -12.51 -6.23 -18.99
CA SER A 126 -13.59 -5.54 -19.70
C SER A 126 -13.29 -4.09 -20.04
N LEU A 127 -12.27 -3.49 -19.43
CA LEU A 127 -11.96 -2.08 -19.58
C LEU A 127 -11.43 -1.76 -21.00
N ASN A 128 -12.33 -1.28 -21.83
CA ASN A 128 -12.01 -0.33 -22.91
C ASN A 128 -11.83 1.05 -22.25
N PHE A 129 -10.76 1.23 -21.52
CA PHE A 129 -10.51 2.31 -20.56
C PHE A 129 -10.97 3.67 -21.06
N ARG A 130 -12.15 4.11 -20.62
CA ARG A 130 -12.42 5.53 -20.49
C ARG A 130 -11.71 5.99 -19.21
N GLU A 131 -11.02 7.12 -19.28
CA GLU A 131 -10.17 7.59 -18.18
C GLU A 131 -10.92 7.66 -16.83
N ASN A 132 -12.16 8.13 -16.85
CA ASN A 132 -12.99 8.26 -15.65
C ASN A 132 -13.36 6.90 -15.02
N GLU A 133 -13.68 5.89 -15.83
CA GLU A 133 -14.02 4.55 -15.34
C GLU A 133 -12.81 3.87 -14.68
N PHE A 134 -11.62 4.18 -15.16
CA PHE A 134 -10.39 3.67 -14.58
C PHE A 134 -10.09 4.30 -13.22
N ASP A 135 -10.27 5.60 -13.09
CA ASP A 135 -10.04 6.32 -11.82
C ASP A 135 -11.02 5.82 -10.74
N GLU A 136 -12.31 5.65 -11.07
CA GLU A 136 -13.33 5.07 -10.16
C GLU A 136 -12.98 3.64 -9.74
N PHE A 137 -12.49 2.82 -10.68
CA PHE A 137 -12.03 1.48 -10.39
C PHE A 137 -10.87 1.50 -9.38
N ILE A 138 -9.86 2.34 -9.60
CA ILE A 138 -8.69 2.44 -8.72
C ILE A 138 -9.05 2.99 -7.35
N GLU A 139 -9.95 3.98 -7.26
CA GLU A 139 -10.46 4.46 -5.98
C GLU A 139 -11.17 3.36 -5.20
N THR A 140 -12.00 2.57 -5.87
CA THR A 140 -12.71 1.42 -5.26
C THR A 140 -11.74 0.37 -4.74
N VAL A 141 -10.73 -0.01 -5.54
CA VAL A 141 -9.69 -0.96 -5.13
C VAL A 141 -8.90 -0.41 -3.94
N THR A 142 -8.52 0.87 -3.99
CA THR A 142 -7.76 1.51 -2.91
C THR A 142 -8.57 1.53 -1.61
N PHE A 143 -9.83 1.93 -1.67
CA PHE A 143 -10.72 1.92 -0.51
C PHE A 143 -10.88 0.51 0.09
N TYR A 144 -11.05 -0.50 -0.75
CA TYR A 144 -11.10 -1.89 -0.30
C TYR A 144 -9.81 -2.32 0.42
N VAL A 145 -8.65 -2.02 -0.17
CA VAL A 145 -7.34 -2.32 0.43
C VAL A 145 -7.22 -1.65 1.80
N MET A 146 -7.57 -0.36 1.91
CA MET A 146 -7.53 0.37 3.19
C MET A 146 -8.45 -0.25 4.25
N ASN A 147 -9.66 -0.67 3.87
CA ASN A 147 -10.54 -1.39 4.77
C ASN A 147 -9.97 -2.74 5.22
N ARG A 148 -9.29 -3.48 4.33
CA ARG A 148 -8.63 -4.74 4.70
C ARG A 148 -7.49 -4.51 5.72
N LEU A 149 -6.70 -3.44 5.55
CA LEU A 149 -5.67 -3.05 6.51
C LEU A 149 -6.27 -2.76 7.89
N ARG A 150 -7.39 -2.01 7.93
CA ARG A 150 -8.08 -1.67 9.17
C ARG A 150 -8.60 -2.90 9.90
N HIS A 151 -9.33 -3.78 9.21
CA HIS A 151 -9.93 -4.97 9.81
C HIS A 151 -8.91 -6.03 10.21
N HIS A 152 -7.81 -6.16 9.49
CA HIS A 152 -6.75 -7.09 9.87
C HIS A 152 -6.20 -6.81 11.28
N ARG A 153 -6.14 -5.54 11.68
CA ARG A 153 -5.77 -5.14 13.03
C ARG A 153 -6.81 -5.56 14.07
N GLU A 154 -8.08 -5.45 13.73
CA GLU A 154 -9.18 -5.84 14.62
C GLU A 154 -9.21 -7.37 14.85
N GLU A 155 -8.86 -8.16 13.82
CA GLU A 155 -8.78 -9.62 13.88
C GLU A 155 -7.51 -10.12 14.60
N GLN A 156 -6.39 -9.45 14.44
CA GLN A 156 -5.22 -9.65 15.26
C GLN A 156 -5.43 -8.83 16.54
N GLN A 157 -6.03 -9.44 17.57
CA GLN A 157 -5.93 -8.88 18.92
C GLN A 157 -4.45 -8.55 19.15
N VAL A 158 -4.11 -7.28 19.02
CA VAL A 158 -2.75 -6.79 19.25
C VAL A 158 -2.44 -7.16 20.68
N THR A 159 -1.66 -8.23 20.85
CA THR A 159 -0.97 -8.51 22.10
C THR A 159 -0.30 -7.22 22.53
N ASP A 160 -0.49 -6.87 23.77
CA ASP A 160 -0.26 -5.57 24.45
C ASP A 160 1.19 -5.05 24.47
N ASP A 161 1.94 -5.13 23.39
CA ASP A 161 3.34 -4.69 23.36
C ASP A 161 3.54 -3.18 23.07
N ILE A 162 2.47 -2.44 22.81
CA ILE A 162 2.57 -0.97 22.71
C ILE A 162 2.35 -0.40 24.10
N PRO A 163 3.35 0.27 24.70
CA PRO A 163 3.20 0.92 26.00
C PRO A 163 1.96 1.81 26.03
N GLN A 164 1.19 1.73 27.11
CA GLN A 164 -0.09 2.45 27.24
C GLN A 164 0.07 3.97 27.01
N TRP A 165 1.20 4.55 27.44
CA TRP A 165 1.50 5.96 27.23
C TRP A 165 1.61 6.32 25.75
N LEU A 166 2.18 5.44 24.92
CA LEU A 166 2.30 5.67 23.47
C LEU A 166 0.94 5.58 22.78
N ARG A 167 0.09 4.63 23.22
CA ARG A 167 -1.29 4.51 22.74
C ARG A 167 -2.09 5.77 23.08
N SER A 168 -2.05 6.21 24.33
CA SER A 168 -2.74 7.42 24.79
C SER A 168 -2.24 8.68 24.09
N THR A 169 -0.93 8.76 23.78
CA THR A 169 -0.35 9.87 23.03
C THR A 169 -0.87 9.92 21.61
N VAL A 170 -0.92 8.78 20.93
CA VAL A 170 -1.45 8.67 19.54
C VAL A 170 -2.95 9.00 19.51
N GLU A 171 -3.74 8.50 20.47
CA GLU A 171 -5.17 8.81 20.59
C GLU A 171 -5.40 10.31 20.83
N LEU A 172 -4.61 10.93 21.71
CA LEU A 172 -4.68 12.36 22.00
C LEU A 172 -4.30 13.22 20.78
N MET A 173 -3.31 12.79 20.01
CA MET A 173 -2.91 13.46 18.75
C MET A 173 -4.01 13.33 17.70
N HIS A 174 -4.69 12.19 17.62
CA HIS A 174 -5.80 11.95 16.72
C HIS A 174 -7.02 12.80 17.04
N ASP A 175 -7.43 12.86 18.32
CA ASP A 175 -8.62 13.61 18.77
C ASP A 175 -8.45 15.13 18.65
N LYS A 176 -7.24 15.63 18.80
CA LYS A 176 -6.97 17.08 18.76
C LYS A 176 -6.61 17.63 17.39
N GLY A 177 -6.47 16.77 16.36
CA GLY A 177 -6.07 17.18 15.01
C GLY A 177 -4.71 17.90 14.96
N GLN A 178 -3.90 17.74 16.00
CA GLN A 178 -2.63 18.45 16.17
C GLN A 178 -1.45 17.70 15.53
N PHE A 179 -1.52 17.45 14.24
CA PHE A 179 -0.33 17.16 13.44
C PHE A 179 0.23 18.48 12.89
N SER A 180 0.73 19.36 13.77
CA SER A 180 1.57 20.49 13.34
C SER A 180 3.03 20.10 13.50
N GLU A 181 3.92 20.66 12.66
CA GLU A 181 5.37 20.45 12.76
C GLU A 181 5.96 20.73 14.15
N ASN A 182 5.24 21.45 14.99
CA ASN A 182 5.66 21.85 16.34
C ASN A 182 4.96 21.03 17.46
N ALA A 183 4.23 19.96 17.15
CA ALA A 183 3.50 19.20 18.17
C ALA A 183 4.44 18.49 19.17
N LEU A 184 5.64 18.14 18.77
CA LEU A 184 6.66 17.55 19.64
C LEU A 184 7.32 18.55 20.59
N GLU A 185 7.44 19.82 20.21
CA GLU A 185 8.05 20.87 21.04
C GLU A 185 7.15 21.31 22.19
N ASN A 186 5.85 21.08 22.10
CA ASN A 186 4.88 21.45 23.14
C ASN A 186 4.55 20.30 24.12
N MET A 187 5.26 19.18 24.05
CA MET A 187 5.09 18.01 24.91
C MET A 187 6.16 17.87 26.02
N VAL A 188 7.03 18.88 26.21
CA VAL A 188 8.04 18.93 27.27
C VAL A 188 7.58 19.83 28.40
#